data_da8d25cf2280acbe715952d2639917e8
#
_entry.id   da8d25cf2280acbe715952d2639917e8
#
_cell.length_a   1.000
_cell.length_b   1.000
_cell.length_c   1.000
_cell.angle_alpha   90.00
_cell.angle_beta   90.00
_cell.angle_gamma   90.00
#
_symmetry.space_group_name_H-M   'P 1'
#
loop_
_entity.id
_entity.type
_entity.pdbx_description
1 polymer ?
#
loop_
_entity_poly.entity_id
_entity_poly.type
_entity_poly.pdbx_seq_one_letter_code
_entity_poly.pdbx_strand_id
1 'polypeptide(L)'
;VTVTSGTGITAGDIVNFGDQYEYRVVSVSTNDLTIVRKDEPSHFGASDSSGLHAVITNGGQVRRRWKYYDLFDKAPGTSPFAAARGGVNDEIHIAVIDEDGGISGTKGDVLETFDAVSKGSDAKTPQGDTNYYPDVIYNQSNYIYWMDHNSSGSNWGNAVSGTTFTAVTAVSNVSLTNGNDGTAATVAQKLTAYQKFQDAETVDVGLIMAGDGNATHIDNLITVAENRKDAVVFASPERSDVVNVADDNAAKDNVIAFFNGIRSSSYVVFDSGYKYQYDRYNDMYRFVPLNGDMAGLAARTDLVADSWFSPAGFNRGIVRGAVKLAFNPTKTQRDELYRARVNPVATFPGQGTVLFGDKTGLTAPSAF
;
A
#
# COMPACT_ATOMS: atom_id res chain seq x y z
N VAL A 1 -14.77 38.25 11.01
CA VAL A 1 -13.80 39.30 11.47
C VAL A 1 -12.80 39.53 10.36
N THR A 2 -12.59 40.81 10.02
CA THR A 2 -11.61 41.20 9.00
C THR A 2 -10.29 41.52 9.70
N VAL A 3 -9.20 40.91 9.25
CA VAL A 3 -7.82 41.15 9.72
C VAL A 3 -7.02 41.91 8.65
N THR A 4 -5.93 42.57 9.03
CA THR A 4 -5.05 43.25 8.08
C THR A 4 -4.42 42.32 7.05
N SER A 5 -4.11 41.08 7.48
CA SER A 5 -3.61 39.99 6.62
C SER A 5 -4.10 38.65 7.13
N GLY A 6 -4.78 37.89 6.27
CA GLY A 6 -5.16 36.50 6.50
C GLY A 6 -4.07 35.51 6.11
N THR A 7 -2.94 36.00 5.57
CA THR A 7 -1.83 35.15 5.12
C THR A 7 -1.31 34.28 6.26
N GLY A 8 -1.22 32.99 6.02
CA GLY A 8 -0.74 32.01 7.00
C GLY A 8 -1.79 31.56 8.02
N ILE A 9 -3.00 32.12 8.03
CA ILE A 9 -4.13 31.64 8.84
C ILE A 9 -4.91 30.62 8.00
N THR A 10 -5.24 29.48 8.57
CA THR A 10 -5.98 28.40 7.90
C THR A 10 -7.18 27.96 8.73
N ALA A 11 -8.15 27.32 8.07
CA ALA A 11 -9.27 26.71 8.76
C ALA A 11 -8.78 25.69 9.80
N GLY A 12 -9.37 25.76 11.00
CA GLY A 12 -8.98 24.95 12.16
C GLY A 12 -8.00 25.65 13.10
N ASP A 13 -7.26 26.65 12.66
CA ASP A 13 -6.38 27.44 13.55
C ASP A 13 -7.17 28.09 14.69
N ILE A 14 -6.47 28.31 15.80
CA ILE A 14 -7.00 29.03 16.95
C ILE A 14 -6.48 30.47 16.92
N VAL A 15 -7.36 31.42 17.05
CA VAL A 15 -7.01 32.84 17.12
C VAL A 15 -7.52 33.45 18.41
N ASN A 16 -6.77 34.41 18.94
CA ASN A 16 -7.15 35.25 20.07
C ASN A 16 -6.92 36.72 19.72
N PHE A 17 -7.88 37.59 20.04
CA PHE A 17 -7.86 38.98 19.69
C PHE A 17 -7.47 39.88 20.87
N GLY A 18 -6.83 39.32 21.88
CA GLY A 18 -6.44 40.03 23.10
C GLY A 18 -7.51 40.04 24.20
N ASP A 19 -8.63 39.32 23.95
CA ASP A 19 -9.65 39.01 24.92
C ASP A 19 -9.34 37.72 25.69
N GLN A 20 -10.22 37.35 26.62
CA GLN A 20 -10.07 36.11 27.43
C GLN A 20 -10.46 34.84 26.69
N TYR A 21 -10.92 34.92 25.43
CA TYR A 21 -11.46 33.81 24.67
C TYR A 21 -10.55 33.38 23.53
N GLU A 22 -10.60 32.12 23.19
CA GLU A 22 -10.00 31.57 22.00
C GLU A 22 -11.08 31.22 20.97
N TYR A 23 -10.79 31.50 19.70
CA TYR A 23 -11.70 31.26 18.61
C TYR A 23 -11.07 30.33 17.60
N ARG A 24 -11.84 29.33 17.14
CA ARG A 24 -11.44 28.48 16.03
C ARG A 24 -11.84 29.11 14.70
N VAL A 25 -10.90 29.17 13.79
CA VAL A 25 -11.14 29.63 12.42
C VAL A 25 -11.91 28.55 11.66
N VAL A 26 -13.08 28.89 11.14
CA VAL A 26 -13.92 28.00 10.32
C VAL A 26 -13.53 28.11 8.85
N SER A 27 -13.35 29.34 8.37
CA SER A 27 -12.91 29.61 7.01
C SER A 27 -12.16 30.94 6.93
N VAL A 28 -11.33 31.07 5.89
CA VAL A 28 -10.59 32.28 5.56
C VAL A 28 -10.92 32.67 4.12
N SER A 29 -11.33 33.92 3.92
CA SER A 29 -11.53 34.50 2.59
C SER A 29 -10.71 35.76 2.50
N THR A 30 -9.54 35.71 1.87
CA THR A 30 -8.55 36.79 1.82
C THR A 30 -8.16 37.23 3.23
N ASN A 31 -8.81 38.29 3.75
CA ASN A 31 -8.57 38.86 5.09
C ASN A 31 -9.76 38.68 6.04
N ASP A 32 -10.83 38.03 5.57
CA ASP A 32 -12.03 37.79 6.37
C ASP A 32 -11.98 36.40 7.00
N LEU A 33 -11.99 36.35 8.32
CA LEU A 33 -12.04 35.14 9.11
C LEU A 33 -13.47 34.87 9.58
N THR A 34 -14.01 33.73 9.23
CA THR A 34 -15.19 33.17 9.91
C THR A 34 -14.69 32.39 11.11
N ILE A 35 -15.14 32.76 12.30
CA ILE A 35 -14.65 32.20 13.57
C ILE A 35 -15.80 31.75 14.45
N VAL A 36 -15.52 30.76 15.31
CA VAL A 36 -16.43 30.32 16.39
C VAL A 36 -15.64 30.25 17.69
N ARG A 37 -16.31 30.45 18.82
CA ARG A 37 -15.66 30.24 20.13
C ARG A 37 -15.25 28.79 20.28
N LYS A 38 -14.06 28.55 20.83
CA LYS A 38 -13.52 27.20 21.03
C LYS A 38 -14.32 26.43 22.11
N ASP A 39 -14.79 27.13 23.14
CA ASP A 39 -15.53 26.59 24.29
C ASP A 39 -17.04 26.47 24.04
N GLU A 40 -17.59 27.12 23.02
CA GLU A 40 -19.01 27.06 22.65
C GLU A 40 -19.21 26.83 21.15
N PRO A 41 -18.88 25.62 20.64
CA PRO A 41 -18.94 25.34 19.20
C PRO A 41 -20.37 25.27 18.63
N SER A 42 -21.40 25.30 19.48
CA SER A 42 -22.82 25.25 19.05
C SER A 42 -23.39 26.60 18.58
N HIS A 43 -22.68 27.71 18.77
CA HIS A 43 -23.07 29.01 18.26
C HIS A 43 -22.70 29.19 16.77
N PHE A 44 -23.18 28.35 15.93
CA PHE A 44 -23.16 28.50 14.47
C PHE A 44 -24.41 29.22 13.96
N GLY A 45 -24.52 30.48 14.28
CA GLY A 45 -25.50 31.35 13.63
C GLY A 45 -24.82 32.11 12.50
N ALA A 46 -25.26 31.94 11.28
CA ALA A 46 -24.65 32.54 10.06
C ALA A 46 -24.67 34.07 10.00
N SER A 47 -25.19 34.77 11.00
CA SER A 47 -25.32 36.24 11.00
C SER A 47 -25.29 36.84 12.41
N ASP A 48 -24.93 36.10 13.42
CA ASP A 48 -25.00 36.58 14.80
C ASP A 48 -23.63 37.07 15.26
N SER A 49 -23.47 38.38 15.32
CA SER A 49 -22.32 39.04 15.96
C SER A 49 -22.32 38.90 17.50
N SER A 50 -23.33 38.25 18.07
CA SER A 50 -23.48 38.07 19.52
C SER A 50 -22.53 37.04 20.13
N GLY A 51 -21.85 36.21 19.31
CA GLY A 51 -20.83 35.25 19.77
C GLY A 51 -19.47 35.86 20.11
N LEU A 52 -19.24 37.12 19.78
CA LEU A 52 -18.05 37.89 20.19
C LEU A 52 -18.33 38.55 21.54
N HIS A 53 -17.85 37.96 22.63
CA HIS A 53 -18.06 38.50 23.97
C HIS A 53 -17.26 39.77 24.30
N ALA A 54 -16.39 40.20 23.41
CA ALA A 54 -15.65 41.44 23.56
C ALA A 54 -15.70 42.27 22.26
N VAL A 55 -15.74 43.57 22.40
CA VAL A 55 -15.49 44.48 21.27
C VAL A 55 -14.03 44.28 20.87
N ILE A 56 -13.81 43.54 19.77
CA ILE A 56 -12.48 43.46 19.18
C ILE A 56 -12.06 44.86 18.74
N THR A 57 -11.04 45.37 19.40
CA THR A 57 -10.56 46.75 19.12
C THR A 57 -9.93 46.77 17.74
N ASN A 58 -10.37 47.65 16.88
CA ASN A 58 -9.76 47.90 15.58
C ASN A 58 -8.26 48.25 15.77
N GLY A 59 -7.39 47.56 15.03
CA GLY A 59 -5.93 47.68 15.17
C GLY A 59 -5.30 46.81 16.26
N GLY A 60 -6.09 46.00 16.97
CA GLY A 60 -5.58 45.01 17.93
C GLY A 60 -4.77 43.93 17.26
N GLN A 61 -3.86 43.33 18.02
CA GLN A 61 -3.06 42.22 17.52
C GLN A 61 -3.87 40.92 17.56
N VAL A 62 -3.73 40.11 16.49
CA VAL A 62 -4.24 38.72 16.44
C VAL A 62 -3.12 37.78 16.81
N ARG A 63 -3.31 37.02 17.87
CA ARG A 63 -2.42 35.90 18.22
C ARG A 63 -2.98 34.66 17.59
N ARG A 64 -2.14 33.90 16.89
CA ARG A 64 -2.52 32.67 16.22
C ARG A 64 -1.80 31.49 16.84
N ARG A 65 -2.49 30.36 17.01
CA ARG A 65 -1.92 29.05 17.27
C ARG A 65 -2.32 28.11 16.15
N TRP A 66 -1.38 27.28 15.71
CA TRP A 66 -1.65 26.25 14.71
C TRP A 66 -2.70 25.26 15.23
N LYS A 67 -3.56 24.74 14.36
CA LYS A 67 -4.62 23.79 14.74
C LYS A 67 -4.10 22.50 15.39
N TYR A 68 -2.85 22.14 15.14
CA TYR A 68 -2.17 20.96 15.69
C TYR A 68 -1.17 21.29 16.80
N TYR A 69 -1.21 22.51 17.37
CA TYR A 69 -0.25 22.92 18.40
C TYR A 69 -0.32 22.05 19.67
N ASP A 70 -1.48 21.49 19.98
CA ASP A 70 -1.70 20.63 21.14
C ASP A 70 -0.98 19.27 21.03
N LEU A 71 -0.46 18.91 19.84
CA LEU A 71 0.32 17.70 19.62
C LEU A 71 1.79 17.83 20.04
N PHE A 72 2.21 19.04 20.43
CA PHE A 72 3.60 19.36 20.73
C PHE A 72 3.71 20.13 22.05
N ASP A 73 4.72 19.80 22.86
CA ASP A 73 4.86 20.40 24.20
C ASP A 73 5.21 21.89 24.18
N LYS A 74 5.89 22.37 23.13
CA LYS A 74 6.34 23.76 22.99
C LYS A 74 6.34 24.19 21.52
N ALA A 75 6.47 25.49 21.28
CA ALA A 75 6.74 25.98 19.94
C ALA A 75 8.18 25.63 19.50
N PRO A 76 8.44 25.38 18.19
CA PRO A 76 9.78 25.12 17.71
C PRO A 76 10.65 26.37 17.84
N GLY A 77 11.90 26.19 18.23
CA GLY A 77 12.83 27.31 18.50
C GLY A 77 14.26 26.90 18.26
N THR A 78 15.09 27.03 19.27
CA THR A 78 16.50 26.68 19.25
C THR A 78 16.72 25.48 20.16
N SER A 79 17.26 24.39 19.60
CA SER A 79 17.57 23.20 20.39
C SER A 79 18.73 23.48 21.38
N PRO A 80 18.83 22.72 22.49
CA PRO A 80 19.97 22.81 23.38
C PRO A 80 21.29 22.51 22.67
N PHE A 81 21.28 21.61 21.70
CA PHE A 81 22.46 21.26 20.91
C PHE A 81 22.96 22.44 20.06
N ALA A 82 22.04 23.13 19.38
CA ALA A 82 22.34 24.30 18.57
C ALA A 82 22.76 25.51 19.46
N ALA A 83 22.03 25.76 20.55
CA ALA A 83 22.30 26.85 21.46
C ALA A 83 23.74 26.76 22.04
N ALA A 84 24.18 25.56 22.44
CA ALA A 84 25.55 25.32 22.95
C ALA A 84 26.66 25.59 21.91
N ARG A 85 26.28 25.70 20.61
CA ARG A 85 27.20 25.93 19.48
C ARG A 85 27.00 27.27 18.79
N GLY A 86 26.18 28.14 19.39
CA GLY A 86 25.87 29.46 18.81
C GLY A 86 24.90 29.41 17.62
N GLY A 87 24.23 28.29 17.42
CA GLY A 87 23.16 28.14 16.43
C GLY A 87 21.83 28.69 16.96
N VAL A 88 20.93 29.12 16.05
CA VAL A 88 19.65 29.73 16.38
C VAL A 88 18.55 29.25 15.45
N ASN A 89 17.35 28.98 16.01
CA ASN A 89 16.09 28.64 15.29
C ASN A 89 16.19 27.38 14.45
N ASP A 90 16.87 26.37 14.93
CA ASP A 90 17.07 25.12 14.20
C ASP A 90 15.86 24.16 14.28
N GLU A 91 15.00 24.26 15.28
CA GLU A 91 13.87 23.33 15.46
C GLU A 91 12.70 23.58 14.49
N ILE A 92 12.02 22.49 14.11
CA ILE A 92 10.72 22.47 13.44
C ILE A 92 9.85 21.35 14.02
N HIS A 93 8.54 21.49 13.87
CA HIS A 93 7.57 20.42 14.10
C HIS A 93 6.96 19.98 12.77
N ILE A 94 6.75 18.68 12.62
CA ILE A 94 6.12 18.09 11.44
C ILE A 94 4.96 17.21 11.91
N ALA A 95 3.79 17.40 11.32
CA ALA A 95 2.63 16.53 11.49
C ALA A 95 2.22 15.97 10.13
N VAL A 96 2.05 14.66 10.05
CA VAL A 96 1.55 13.94 8.88
C VAL A 96 0.08 13.66 9.10
N ILE A 97 -0.75 14.14 8.20
CA ILE A 97 -2.21 14.15 8.34
C ILE A 97 -2.83 13.35 7.20
N ASP A 98 -3.76 12.48 7.53
CA ASP A 98 -4.62 11.80 6.57
C ASP A 98 -5.70 12.77 6.06
N GLU A 99 -5.40 13.50 4.98
CA GLU A 99 -6.23 14.61 4.53
C GLU A 99 -7.63 14.17 4.08
N ASP A 100 -7.74 13.03 3.45
CA ASP A 100 -8.98 12.50 2.89
C ASP A 100 -9.57 11.30 3.67
N GLY A 101 -8.81 10.72 4.59
CA GLY A 101 -9.20 9.54 5.37
C GLY A 101 -8.93 8.23 4.63
N GLY A 102 -8.12 8.24 3.58
CA GLY A 102 -7.83 7.06 2.79
C GLY A 102 -6.95 6.03 3.50
N ILE A 103 -6.22 6.43 4.52
CA ILE A 103 -5.27 5.58 5.26
C ILE A 103 -5.89 5.11 6.58
N SER A 104 -6.35 6.05 7.42
CA SER A 104 -6.90 5.75 8.75
C SER A 104 -8.40 5.43 8.74
N GLY A 105 -9.10 5.77 7.66
CA GLY A 105 -10.56 5.74 7.56
C GLY A 105 -11.24 7.00 8.09
N THR A 106 -10.50 7.94 8.66
CA THR A 106 -11.03 9.18 9.23
C THR A 106 -10.31 10.39 8.65
N LYS A 107 -11.07 11.25 7.97
CA LYS A 107 -10.56 12.48 7.39
C LYS A 107 -9.97 13.42 8.44
N GLY A 108 -8.72 13.82 8.24
CA GLY A 108 -8.01 14.76 9.10
C GLY A 108 -7.30 14.13 10.31
N ASP A 109 -7.25 12.80 10.39
CA ASP A 109 -6.49 12.08 11.41
C ASP A 109 -5.00 12.39 11.32
N VAL A 110 -4.36 12.44 12.48
CA VAL A 110 -2.91 12.59 12.61
C VAL A 110 -2.27 11.21 12.55
N LEU A 111 -1.50 10.96 11.49
CA LEU A 111 -0.81 9.70 11.28
C LEU A 111 0.50 9.62 12.05
N GLU A 112 1.30 10.69 11.98
CA GLU A 112 2.62 10.78 12.64
C GLU A 112 2.92 12.22 13.05
N THR A 113 3.76 12.35 14.08
CA THR A 113 4.30 13.65 14.52
C THR A 113 5.81 13.53 14.75
N PHE A 114 6.54 14.57 14.35
CA PHE A 114 7.96 14.70 14.66
C PHE A 114 8.17 16.00 15.42
N ASP A 115 8.44 15.86 16.73
CA ASP A 115 8.58 16.98 17.64
C ASP A 115 10.04 17.50 17.65
N ALA A 116 10.18 18.82 17.56
CA ALA A 116 11.43 19.56 17.74
C ALA A 116 12.62 18.95 16.96
N VAL A 117 12.37 18.44 15.74
CA VAL A 117 13.46 17.98 14.86
C VAL A 117 14.24 19.15 14.29
N SER A 118 15.53 18.96 14.03
CA SER A 118 16.44 20.04 13.66
C SER A 118 16.65 20.16 12.16
N LYS A 119 16.77 21.40 11.68
CA LYS A 119 17.20 21.75 10.32
C LYS A 119 18.72 21.57 10.11
N GLY A 120 19.46 21.42 11.20
CA GLY A 120 20.93 21.28 11.16
C GLY A 120 21.37 19.84 10.94
N SER A 121 22.27 19.64 9.98
CA SER A 121 22.71 18.29 9.56
C SER A 121 23.49 17.50 10.62
N ASP A 122 24.11 18.19 11.57
CA ASP A 122 24.91 17.60 12.66
C ASP A 122 24.16 17.58 14.01
N ALA A 123 22.89 18.00 14.01
CA ALA A 123 22.09 18.10 15.23
C ALA A 123 21.87 16.73 15.88
N LYS A 124 21.93 16.73 17.21
CA LYS A 124 21.75 15.52 18.03
C LYS A 124 20.75 15.74 19.15
N THR A 125 20.08 14.66 19.52
CA THR A 125 19.26 14.59 20.73
C THR A 125 20.18 14.59 21.98
N PRO A 126 19.62 14.82 23.18
CA PRO A 126 20.39 14.67 24.43
C PRO A 126 21.00 13.27 24.62
N GLN A 127 20.42 12.24 23.99
CA GLN A 127 20.90 10.85 24.05
C GLN A 127 22.03 10.57 23.05
N GLY A 128 22.28 11.50 22.10
CA GLY A 128 23.35 11.40 21.11
C GLY A 128 22.91 10.91 19.72
N ASP A 129 21.63 10.56 19.56
CA ASP A 129 21.06 10.16 18.28
C ASP A 129 20.93 11.34 17.32
N THR A 130 20.84 11.08 16.02
CA THR A 130 20.57 12.14 15.04
C THR A 130 19.22 12.81 15.31
N ASN A 131 19.21 14.15 15.29
CA ASN A 131 17.99 14.94 15.33
C ASN A 131 17.77 15.72 14.02
N TYR A 132 18.57 15.42 13.00
CA TYR A 132 18.41 16.03 11.68
C TYR A 132 17.11 15.52 11.03
N TYR A 133 16.21 16.43 10.68
CA TYR A 133 14.85 16.06 10.28
C TYR A 133 14.75 15.09 9.07
N PRO A 134 15.62 15.15 8.03
CA PRO A 134 15.62 14.17 6.96
C PRO A 134 15.95 12.76 7.45
N ASP A 135 16.95 12.63 8.33
CA ASP A 135 17.35 11.34 8.90
C ASP A 135 16.28 10.78 9.84
N VAL A 136 15.66 11.66 10.64
CA VAL A 136 14.56 11.27 11.54
C VAL A 136 13.37 10.76 10.72
N ILE A 137 12.96 11.48 9.67
CA ILE A 137 11.90 11.05 8.76
C ILE A 137 12.25 9.71 8.12
N TYR A 138 13.46 9.58 7.56
CA TYR A 138 13.90 8.34 6.91
C TYR A 138 13.86 7.11 7.83
N ASN A 139 14.25 7.29 9.09
CA ASN A 139 14.35 6.19 10.04
C ASN A 139 13.05 5.87 10.76
N GLN A 140 12.11 6.82 10.88
CA GLN A 140 10.95 6.68 11.76
C GLN A 140 9.61 6.75 11.04
N SER A 141 9.52 7.42 9.86
CA SER A 141 8.25 7.56 9.17
C SER A 141 7.86 6.29 8.42
N ASN A 142 6.58 5.94 8.51
CA ASN A 142 5.95 4.90 7.72
C ASN A 142 5.22 5.46 6.48
N TYR A 143 5.04 6.79 6.39
CA TYR A 143 4.16 7.42 5.41
C TYR A 143 4.88 8.38 4.46
N ILE A 144 5.96 9.04 4.92
CA ILE A 144 6.62 10.06 4.12
C ILE A 144 8.13 9.82 3.99
N TYR A 145 8.68 10.31 2.88
CA TYR A 145 10.12 10.38 2.63
C TYR A 145 10.52 11.82 2.36
N TRP A 146 11.68 12.20 2.87
CA TRP A 146 12.25 13.51 2.57
C TRP A 146 12.80 13.54 1.14
N MET A 147 12.51 14.62 0.39
CA MET A 147 12.96 14.79 -0.98
C MET A 147 13.83 16.03 -1.15
N ASP A 148 13.49 17.15 -0.48
CA ASP A 148 14.23 18.40 -0.60
C ASP A 148 13.93 19.33 0.60
N HIS A 149 14.74 20.35 0.77
CA HIS A 149 14.55 21.39 1.78
C HIS A 149 13.44 22.36 1.38
N ASN A 150 12.81 22.98 2.38
CA ASN A 150 11.83 24.02 2.11
C ASN A 150 12.51 25.22 1.42
N SER A 151 12.05 25.57 0.23
CA SER A 151 12.60 26.64 -0.61
C SER A 151 12.53 28.05 0.03
N SER A 152 11.62 28.25 0.98
CA SER A 152 11.50 29.51 1.72
C SER A 152 12.40 29.59 2.97
N GLY A 153 13.12 28.50 3.27
CA GLY A 153 14.06 28.43 4.39
C GLY A 153 15.49 28.77 3.97
N SER A 154 16.27 29.36 4.86
CA SER A 154 17.70 29.54 4.66
C SER A 154 18.51 28.66 5.62
N ASN A 155 19.68 28.21 5.16
CA ASN A 155 20.67 27.41 5.89
C ASN A 155 20.21 26.00 6.25
N TRP A 156 19.08 25.51 5.76
CA TRP A 156 18.64 24.16 6.00
C TRP A 156 19.68 23.16 5.47
N GLY A 157 20.02 22.16 6.28
CA GLY A 157 21.05 21.19 5.95
C GLY A 157 22.48 21.60 6.29
N ASN A 158 22.70 22.85 6.73
CA ASN A 158 24.01 23.27 7.21
C ASN A 158 24.27 22.75 8.64
N ALA A 159 25.53 22.70 9.05
CA ALA A 159 25.90 22.44 10.45
C ALA A 159 25.38 23.53 11.37
N VAL A 160 24.97 23.17 12.60
CA VAL A 160 24.37 24.13 13.55
C VAL A 160 25.33 25.19 14.09
N SER A 161 26.62 24.93 14.07
CA SER A 161 27.63 25.81 14.70
C SER A 161 27.62 27.22 14.08
N GLY A 162 27.28 28.23 14.88
CA GLY A 162 27.20 29.63 14.46
C GLY A 162 26.14 29.93 13.40
N THR A 163 25.25 29.00 13.10
CA THR A 163 24.27 29.12 12.02
C THR A 163 22.91 29.64 12.53
N THR A 164 22.41 30.71 11.90
CA THR A 164 21.04 31.17 12.11
C THR A 164 20.15 30.62 11.03
N PHE A 165 19.23 29.72 11.40
CA PHE A 165 18.21 29.20 10.51
C PHE A 165 17.00 30.14 10.44
N THR A 166 16.28 30.12 9.32
CA THR A 166 15.02 30.85 9.23
C THR A 166 14.03 30.25 10.23
N ALA A 167 13.51 31.10 11.13
CA ALA A 167 12.44 30.68 12.06
C ALA A 167 11.17 30.32 11.30
N VAL A 168 10.50 29.26 11.75
CA VAL A 168 9.18 28.90 11.21
C VAL A 168 8.14 29.79 11.87
N THR A 169 7.77 30.87 11.19
CA THR A 169 6.79 31.86 11.68
C THR A 169 5.38 31.61 11.14
N ALA A 170 5.24 30.77 10.14
CA ALA A 170 3.97 30.41 9.53
C ALA A 170 3.90 28.89 9.27
N VAL A 171 2.70 28.36 9.34
CA VAL A 171 2.46 26.94 8.98
C VAL A 171 2.56 26.79 7.47
N SER A 172 3.34 25.82 7.04
CA SER A 172 3.34 25.33 5.66
C SER A 172 2.48 24.07 5.61
N ASN A 173 1.28 24.16 5.07
CA ASN A 173 0.47 23.01 4.75
C ASN A 173 0.74 22.62 3.30
N VAL A 174 1.21 21.41 3.09
CA VAL A 174 1.49 20.85 1.77
C VAL A 174 0.68 19.57 1.62
N SER A 175 -0.29 19.58 0.68
CA SER A 175 -0.97 18.34 0.28
C SER A 175 -0.08 17.56 -0.67
N LEU A 176 0.15 16.29 -0.38
CA LEU A 176 0.83 15.37 -1.28
C LEU A 176 -0.17 14.95 -2.36
N THR A 177 0.01 15.46 -3.56
CA THR A 177 -0.88 15.23 -4.71
C THR A 177 -0.15 14.53 -5.84
N ASN A 178 -0.92 14.00 -6.82
CA ASN A 178 -0.40 13.33 -8.01
C ASN A 178 0.39 12.04 -7.73
N GLY A 179 0.25 11.47 -6.54
CA GLY A 179 0.70 10.12 -6.27
C GLY A 179 -0.11 9.12 -7.11
N ASN A 180 0.56 8.11 -7.66
CA ASN A 180 -0.10 6.95 -8.26
C ASN A 180 0.75 5.72 -8.00
N ASP A 181 0.12 4.55 -8.02
CA ASP A 181 0.79 3.26 -7.80
C ASP A 181 1.71 2.86 -8.98
N GLY A 182 1.94 3.77 -9.90
CA GLY A 182 2.64 3.49 -11.13
C GLY A 182 1.77 2.75 -12.15
N THR A 183 2.38 2.38 -13.26
CA THR A 183 1.69 1.61 -14.31
C THR A 183 1.95 0.12 -14.07
N ALA A 184 0.90 -0.69 -14.15
CA ALA A 184 1.05 -2.14 -14.10
C ALA A 184 2.07 -2.62 -15.16
N ALA A 185 2.98 -3.51 -14.75
CA ALA A 185 4.00 -4.03 -15.65
C ALA A 185 3.36 -4.73 -16.86
N THR A 186 3.79 -4.36 -18.06
CA THR A 186 3.35 -5.02 -19.30
C THR A 186 3.88 -6.46 -19.38
N VAL A 187 3.23 -7.29 -20.20
CA VAL A 187 3.68 -8.68 -20.43
C VAL A 187 5.13 -8.72 -20.91
N ALA A 188 5.55 -7.78 -21.76
CA ALA A 188 6.94 -7.69 -22.23
C ALA A 188 7.94 -7.36 -21.11
N GLN A 189 7.58 -6.45 -20.20
CA GLN A 189 8.42 -6.13 -19.04
C GLN A 189 8.51 -7.31 -18.08
N LYS A 190 7.39 -8.03 -17.85
CA LYS A 190 7.38 -9.27 -17.07
C LYS A 190 8.30 -10.32 -17.70
N LEU A 191 8.23 -10.51 -19.04
CA LEU A 191 9.11 -11.44 -19.74
C LEU A 191 10.58 -11.06 -19.53
N THR A 192 10.95 -9.79 -19.69
CA THR A 192 12.33 -9.33 -19.47
C THR A 192 12.82 -9.65 -18.06
N ALA A 193 11.96 -9.51 -17.06
CA ALA A 193 12.28 -9.88 -15.67
C ALA A 193 12.47 -11.39 -15.52
N TYR A 194 11.55 -12.22 -16.05
CA TYR A 194 11.64 -13.68 -15.97
C TYR A 194 12.82 -14.27 -16.77
N GLN A 195 13.25 -13.62 -17.84
CA GLN A 195 14.46 -14.02 -18.59
C GLN A 195 15.74 -13.97 -17.74
N LYS A 196 15.76 -13.17 -16.64
CA LYS A 196 16.89 -13.19 -15.69
C LYS A 196 17.03 -14.50 -14.96
N PHE A 197 15.97 -15.31 -14.92
CA PHE A 197 15.96 -16.64 -14.34
C PHE A 197 16.22 -17.74 -15.37
N GLN A 198 16.57 -17.42 -16.60
CA GLN A 198 16.71 -18.40 -17.68
C GLN A 198 18.01 -19.21 -17.58
N ASP A 199 19.03 -18.69 -16.93
CA ASP A 199 20.29 -19.39 -16.71
C ASP A 199 20.20 -20.30 -15.49
N ALA A 200 20.18 -21.61 -15.76
CA ALA A 200 20.09 -22.65 -14.74
C ALA A 200 21.38 -22.82 -13.91
N GLU A 201 22.52 -22.35 -14.42
CA GLU A 201 23.80 -22.46 -13.69
C GLU A 201 23.96 -21.40 -12.61
N THR A 202 23.35 -20.23 -12.80
CA THR A 202 23.47 -19.11 -11.84
C THR A 202 22.27 -18.95 -10.92
N VAL A 203 21.09 -19.44 -11.32
CA VAL A 203 19.84 -19.29 -10.56
C VAL A 203 19.14 -20.63 -10.39
N ASP A 204 19.04 -21.12 -9.17
CA ASP A 204 18.34 -22.35 -8.81
C ASP A 204 16.83 -22.09 -8.62
N VAL A 205 16.02 -22.50 -9.62
CA VAL A 205 14.55 -22.36 -9.62
C VAL A 205 13.94 -23.62 -10.22
N GLY A 206 13.16 -24.36 -9.43
CA GLY A 206 12.43 -25.56 -9.89
C GLY A 206 10.95 -25.32 -10.20
N LEU A 207 10.31 -24.32 -9.56
CA LEU A 207 8.87 -24.06 -9.69
C LEU A 207 8.64 -22.60 -10.08
N ILE A 208 7.85 -22.36 -11.13
CA ILE A 208 7.50 -21.04 -11.63
C ILE A 208 5.99 -20.85 -11.54
N MET A 209 5.53 -19.88 -10.76
CA MET A 209 4.11 -19.52 -10.62
C MET A 209 3.76 -18.39 -11.59
N ALA A 210 2.76 -18.60 -12.46
CA ALA A 210 2.32 -17.57 -13.41
C ALA A 210 1.55 -16.41 -12.74
N GLY A 211 1.03 -16.64 -11.53
CA GLY A 211 0.17 -15.67 -10.86
C GLY A 211 -1.13 -15.42 -11.65
N ASP A 212 -1.57 -14.18 -11.70
CA ASP A 212 -2.69 -13.72 -12.54
C ASP A 212 -2.14 -13.32 -13.92
N GLY A 213 -1.86 -14.34 -14.76
CA GLY A 213 -1.22 -14.18 -16.06
C GLY A 213 -2.16 -14.48 -17.21
N ASN A 214 -2.12 -13.66 -18.28
CA ASN A 214 -2.81 -13.97 -19.53
C ASN A 214 -2.06 -15.05 -20.34
N ALA A 215 -2.69 -15.55 -21.40
CA ALA A 215 -2.13 -16.63 -22.24
C ALA A 215 -0.73 -16.31 -22.76
N THR A 216 -0.46 -15.09 -23.23
CA THR A 216 0.85 -14.66 -23.73
C THR A 216 1.91 -14.71 -22.61
N HIS A 217 1.56 -14.31 -21.38
CA HIS A 217 2.47 -14.39 -20.26
C HIS A 217 2.82 -15.85 -19.93
N ILE A 218 1.82 -16.72 -19.90
CA ILE A 218 2.02 -18.15 -19.65
C ILE A 218 2.91 -18.79 -20.74
N ASP A 219 2.66 -18.50 -22.02
CA ASP A 219 3.51 -18.98 -23.11
C ASP A 219 4.97 -18.50 -23.00
N ASN A 220 5.18 -17.28 -22.54
CA ASN A 220 6.52 -16.75 -22.26
C ASN A 220 7.21 -17.52 -21.13
N LEU A 221 6.48 -17.83 -20.04
CA LEU A 221 7.03 -18.64 -18.94
C LEU A 221 7.34 -20.07 -19.35
N ILE A 222 6.49 -20.68 -20.18
CA ILE A 222 6.76 -22.00 -20.79
C ILE A 222 8.07 -21.95 -21.56
N THR A 223 8.34 -20.88 -22.34
CA THR A 223 9.61 -20.73 -23.05
C THR A 223 10.81 -20.71 -22.09
N VAL A 224 10.69 -20.00 -20.96
CA VAL A 224 11.75 -19.98 -19.95
C VAL A 224 11.98 -21.37 -19.37
N ALA A 225 10.92 -22.11 -19.00
CA ALA A 225 11.02 -23.45 -18.46
C ALA A 225 11.60 -24.47 -19.46
N GLU A 226 11.17 -24.40 -20.72
CA GLU A 226 11.70 -25.27 -21.80
C GLU A 226 13.19 -25.03 -22.10
N ASN A 227 13.64 -23.80 -21.97
CA ASN A 227 15.07 -23.48 -22.14
C ASN A 227 15.89 -23.98 -20.94
N ARG A 228 15.34 -23.86 -19.73
CA ARG A 228 15.99 -24.35 -18.50
C ARG A 228 16.01 -25.88 -18.41
N LYS A 229 14.89 -26.52 -18.67
CA LYS A 229 14.64 -27.99 -18.54
C LYS A 229 14.65 -28.54 -17.10
N ASP A 230 14.79 -27.70 -16.12
CA ASP A 230 14.83 -28.03 -14.68
C ASP A 230 13.71 -27.39 -13.87
N ALA A 231 12.79 -26.69 -14.53
CA ALA A 231 11.69 -25.97 -13.89
C ALA A 231 10.33 -26.30 -14.54
N VAL A 232 9.26 -26.20 -13.77
CA VAL A 232 7.87 -26.40 -14.19
C VAL A 232 7.05 -25.15 -13.89
N VAL A 233 6.24 -24.72 -14.87
CA VAL A 233 5.31 -23.59 -14.74
C VAL A 233 3.97 -24.08 -14.21
N PHE A 234 3.41 -23.35 -13.24
CA PHE A 234 2.04 -23.56 -12.74
C PHE A 234 1.19 -22.37 -13.18
N ALA A 235 0.07 -22.64 -13.83
CA ALA A 235 -0.78 -21.61 -14.42
C ALA A 235 -2.26 -21.86 -14.15
N SER A 236 -2.95 -20.76 -13.77
CA SER A 236 -4.41 -20.67 -13.63
C SER A 236 -5.00 -19.93 -14.84
N PRO A 237 -6.31 -20.12 -15.17
CA PRO A 237 -6.99 -19.28 -16.16
C PRO A 237 -7.04 -17.82 -15.70
N GLU A 238 -7.50 -16.91 -16.56
CA GLU A 238 -7.74 -15.54 -16.14
C GLU A 238 -8.88 -15.47 -15.12
N ARG A 239 -8.80 -14.48 -14.21
CA ARG A 239 -9.83 -14.32 -13.18
C ARG A 239 -11.23 -14.15 -13.75
N SER A 240 -11.37 -13.46 -14.88
CA SER A 240 -12.63 -13.24 -15.60
C SER A 240 -13.25 -14.52 -16.13
N ASP A 241 -12.48 -15.58 -16.35
CA ASP A 241 -12.98 -16.86 -16.86
C ASP A 241 -13.83 -17.61 -15.83
N VAL A 242 -13.60 -17.36 -14.54
CA VAL A 242 -14.20 -18.14 -13.43
C VAL A 242 -14.89 -17.31 -12.36
N VAL A 243 -14.59 -16.01 -12.23
CA VAL A 243 -15.19 -15.15 -11.22
C VAL A 243 -16.25 -14.25 -11.85
N ASN A 244 -17.44 -14.23 -11.25
CA ASN A 244 -18.63 -13.51 -11.76
C ASN A 244 -19.11 -14.01 -13.14
N VAL A 245 -18.92 -15.28 -13.42
CA VAL A 245 -19.44 -15.95 -14.61
C VAL A 245 -20.87 -16.43 -14.34
N ALA A 246 -21.68 -16.59 -15.38
CA ALA A 246 -23.11 -16.86 -15.27
C ALA A 246 -23.45 -18.17 -14.52
N ASP A 247 -22.69 -19.23 -14.80
CA ASP A 247 -22.83 -20.54 -14.13
C ASP A 247 -21.53 -21.37 -14.24
N ASP A 248 -21.51 -22.50 -13.56
CA ASP A 248 -20.34 -23.41 -13.51
C ASP A 248 -20.02 -24.06 -14.87
N ASN A 249 -20.99 -24.21 -15.79
CA ASN A 249 -20.71 -24.70 -17.14
C ASN A 249 -19.99 -23.65 -17.98
N ALA A 250 -20.44 -22.41 -17.91
CA ALA A 250 -19.77 -21.30 -18.56
C ALA A 250 -18.34 -21.12 -18.02
N ALA A 251 -18.13 -21.20 -16.71
CA ALA A 251 -16.80 -21.19 -16.11
C ALA A 251 -15.89 -22.31 -16.64
N LYS A 252 -16.40 -23.55 -16.67
CA LYS A 252 -15.69 -24.71 -17.22
C LYS A 252 -15.31 -24.48 -18.70
N ASP A 253 -16.28 -24.02 -19.52
CA ASP A 253 -16.05 -23.80 -20.96
C ASP A 253 -15.02 -22.71 -21.22
N ASN A 254 -15.06 -21.61 -20.45
CA ASN A 254 -14.06 -20.52 -20.50
C ASN A 254 -12.66 -21.06 -20.16
N VAL A 255 -12.52 -21.83 -19.08
CA VAL A 255 -11.22 -22.43 -18.66
C VAL A 255 -10.67 -23.33 -19.77
N ILE A 256 -11.50 -24.17 -20.38
CA ILE A 256 -11.10 -25.04 -21.49
C ILE A 256 -10.69 -24.20 -22.70
N ALA A 257 -11.44 -23.18 -23.05
CA ALA A 257 -11.15 -22.29 -24.17
C ALA A 257 -9.81 -21.55 -23.96
N PHE A 258 -9.59 -21.02 -22.74
CA PHE A 258 -8.36 -20.35 -22.38
C PHE A 258 -7.12 -21.23 -22.58
N PHE A 259 -7.11 -22.43 -21.99
CA PHE A 259 -5.96 -23.31 -22.09
C PHE A 259 -5.78 -23.99 -23.46
N ASN A 260 -6.85 -24.11 -24.26
CA ASN A 260 -6.74 -24.53 -25.64
C ASN A 260 -5.97 -23.53 -26.51
N GLY A 261 -5.96 -22.25 -26.12
CA GLY A 261 -5.16 -21.20 -26.76
C GLY A 261 -3.66 -21.25 -26.41
N ILE A 262 -3.28 -22.01 -25.38
CA ILE A 262 -1.88 -22.14 -24.94
C ILE A 262 -1.25 -23.37 -25.57
N ARG A 263 0.01 -23.23 -25.99
CA ARG A 263 0.75 -24.32 -26.65
C ARG A 263 0.89 -25.55 -25.77
N SER A 264 1.10 -26.68 -26.44
CA SER A 264 1.38 -27.95 -25.79
C SER A 264 2.79 -28.00 -25.23
N SER A 265 2.95 -28.31 -23.95
CA SER A 265 4.24 -28.44 -23.28
C SER A 265 4.14 -29.35 -22.07
N SER A 266 5.18 -30.15 -21.82
CA SER A 266 5.32 -30.95 -20.57
C SER A 266 5.87 -30.09 -19.42
N TYR A 267 6.32 -28.86 -19.66
CA TYR A 267 6.90 -27.97 -18.68
C TYR A 267 5.85 -27.01 -18.03
N VAL A 268 4.56 -27.31 -18.21
CA VAL A 268 3.49 -26.53 -17.58
C VAL A 268 2.40 -27.41 -17.02
N VAL A 269 1.80 -26.98 -15.92
CA VAL A 269 0.66 -27.59 -15.24
C VAL A 269 -0.46 -26.57 -15.17
N PHE A 270 -1.66 -26.92 -15.62
CA PHE A 270 -2.85 -26.07 -15.63
C PHE A 270 -3.80 -26.48 -14.52
N ASP A 271 -4.33 -25.51 -13.77
CA ASP A 271 -5.39 -25.71 -12.78
C ASP A 271 -6.73 -25.10 -13.21
N SER A 272 -7.80 -25.37 -12.44
CA SER A 272 -9.16 -24.99 -12.82
C SER A 272 -9.59 -23.61 -12.35
N GLY A 273 -8.73 -22.80 -11.69
CA GLY A 273 -9.16 -21.45 -11.40
C GLY A 273 -8.70 -20.80 -10.10
N TYR A 274 -9.63 -20.31 -9.30
CA TYR A 274 -9.38 -19.43 -8.16
C TYR A 274 -10.05 -19.94 -6.89
N LYS A 275 -9.37 -19.75 -5.76
CA LYS A 275 -9.94 -19.91 -4.42
C LYS A 275 -10.25 -18.54 -3.79
N TYR A 276 -11.28 -18.48 -2.97
CA TYR A 276 -11.59 -17.34 -2.11
C TYR A 276 -10.98 -17.56 -0.75
N GLN A 277 -10.09 -16.66 -0.34
CA GLN A 277 -9.39 -16.76 0.95
C GLN A 277 -9.32 -15.42 1.65
N TYR A 278 -9.13 -15.46 2.96
CA TYR A 278 -8.89 -14.30 3.79
C TYR A 278 -7.44 -13.81 3.66
N ASP A 279 -7.29 -12.54 3.30
CA ASP A 279 -6.02 -11.82 3.29
C ASP A 279 -5.89 -11.06 4.62
N ARG A 280 -5.14 -11.63 5.55
CA ARG A 280 -4.94 -11.09 6.90
C ARG A 280 -4.19 -9.76 6.94
N TYR A 281 -3.47 -9.41 5.89
CA TYR A 281 -2.66 -8.20 5.85
C TYR A 281 -3.49 -6.98 5.46
N ASN A 282 -4.54 -7.20 4.66
CA ASN A 282 -5.45 -6.15 4.22
C ASN A 282 -6.86 -6.29 4.84
N ASP A 283 -7.05 -7.22 5.78
CA ASP A 283 -8.33 -7.50 6.47
C ASP A 283 -9.50 -7.66 5.50
N MET A 284 -9.29 -8.41 4.43
CA MET A 284 -10.32 -8.62 3.41
C MET A 284 -10.24 -10.00 2.78
N TYR A 285 -11.38 -10.44 2.24
CA TYR A 285 -11.42 -11.66 1.44
C TYR A 285 -11.20 -11.34 -0.03
N ARG A 286 -10.38 -12.14 -0.70
CA ARG A 286 -10.13 -11.99 -2.14
C ARG A 286 -9.99 -13.33 -2.86
N PHE A 287 -10.27 -13.30 -4.17
CA PHE A 287 -9.96 -14.44 -5.04
C PHE A 287 -8.48 -14.45 -5.40
N VAL A 288 -7.84 -15.61 -5.22
CA VAL A 288 -6.42 -15.84 -5.49
C VAL A 288 -6.30 -17.01 -6.45
N PRO A 289 -5.43 -16.93 -7.48
CA PRO A 289 -5.24 -18.05 -8.41
C PRO A 289 -4.65 -19.26 -7.71
N LEU A 290 -5.03 -20.45 -8.15
CA LEU A 290 -4.63 -21.72 -7.54
C LEU A 290 -3.21 -22.16 -7.89
N ASN A 291 -2.55 -21.53 -8.89
CA ASN A 291 -1.21 -21.96 -9.33
C ASN A 291 -0.16 -21.95 -8.22
N GLY A 292 -0.25 -20.99 -7.28
CA GLY A 292 0.61 -20.99 -6.09
C GLY A 292 0.38 -22.20 -5.17
N ASP A 293 -0.88 -22.63 -5.00
CA ASP A 293 -1.21 -23.83 -4.24
C ASP A 293 -0.71 -25.09 -4.94
N MET A 294 -0.84 -25.16 -6.26
CA MET A 294 -0.36 -26.31 -7.06
C MET A 294 1.16 -26.45 -6.94
N ALA A 295 1.90 -25.35 -7.07
CA ALA A 295 3.35 -25.33 -6.85
C ALA A 295 3.69 -25.76 -5.41
N GLY A 296 2.94 -25.27 -4.41
CA GLY A 296 3.12 -25.67 -3.01
C GLY A 296 2.83 -27.15 -2.74
N LEU A 297 1.85 -27.74 -3.42
CA LEU A 297 1.57 -29.17 -3.33
C LEU A 297 2.68 -30.02 -3.97
N ALA A 298 3.25 -29.57 -5.10
CA ALA A 298 4.40 -30.20 -5.73
C ALA A 298 5.62 -30.17 -4.78
N ALA A 299 5.99 -28.98 -4.29
CA ALA A 299 7.09 -28.84 -3.32
C ALA A 299 6.89 -29.67 -2.04
N ARG A 300 5.66 -29.76 -1.52
CA ARG A 300 5.36 -30.62 -0.38
C ARG A 300 5.52 -32.11 -0.73
N THR A 301 5.16 -32.48 -1.94
CA THR A 301 5.31 -33.90 -2.38
C THR A 301 6.77 -34.30 -2.44
N ASP A 302 7.65 -33.41 -2.92
CA ASP A 302 9.11 -33.64 -2.92
C ASP A 302 9.68 -33.83 -1.50
N LEU A 303 9.08 -33.17 -0.49
CA LEU A 303 9.52 -33.33 0.91
C LEU A 303 9.04 -34.60 1.58
N VAL A 304 7.88 -35.13 1.20
CA VAL A 304 7.24 -36.28 1.90
C VAL A 304 7.29 -37.59 1.09
N ALA A 305 7.63 -37.50 -0.17
CA ALA A 305 7.75 -38.61 -1.11
C ALA A 305 8.83 -38.23 -2.15
N ASP A 306 8.79 -38.83 -3.33
CA ASP A 306 9.70 -38.52 -4.43
C ASP A 306 9.01 -37.63 -5.48
N SER A 307 9.79 -36.89 -6.28
CA SER A 307 9.29 -35.89 -7.25
C SER A 307 8.37 -36.45 -8.33
N TRP A 308 8.44 -37.75 -8.61
CA TRP A 308 7.55 -38.42 -9.57
C TRP A 308 6.20 -38.87 -8.98
N PHE A 309 5.98 -38.70 -7.68
CA PHE A 309 4.66 -38.95 -7.10
C PHE A 309 3.68 -37.85 -7.48
N SER A 310 2.45 -38.24 -7.76
CA SER A 310 1.37 -37.29 -8.00
C SER A 310 1.11 -36.40 -6.76
N PRO A 311 1.09 -35.10 -6.88
CA PRO A 311 0.70 -34.18 -5.79
C PRO A 311 -0.81 -34.18 -5.55
N ALA A 312 -1.61 -34.84 -6.40
CA ALA A 312 -3.06 -34.86 -6.34
C ALA A 312 -3.64 -35.89 -5.39
N GLY A 313 -4.94 -35.85 -5.18
CA GLY A 313 -5.72 -36.80 -4.40
C GLY A 313 -5.87 -36.44 -2.93
N PHE A 314 -6.71 -37.18 -2.22
CA PHE A 314 -7.12 -36.90 -0.84
C PHE A 314 -5.98 -36.90 0.19
N ASN A 315 -4.90 -37.60 -0.10
CA ASN A 315 -3.77 -37.71 0.83
C ASN A 315 -2.77 -36.54 0.70
N ARG A 316 -2.51 -36.04 -0.50
CA ARG A 316 -1.50 -35.01 -0.78
C ARG A 316 -2.07 -33.72 -1.35
N GLY A 317 -3.16 -33.81 -2.10
CA GLY A 317 -3.72 -32.69 -2.89
C GLY A 317 -4.64 -31.72 -2.13
N ILE A 318 -4.61 -31.69 -0.80
CA ILE A 318 -5.47 -30.81 0.00
C ILE A 318 -4.98 -29.36 -0.11
N VAL A 319 -5.82 -28.49 -0.68
CA VAL A 319 -5.63 -27.05 -0.78
C VAL A 319 -6.05 -26.39 0.53
N ARG A 320 -5.15 -25.70 1.18
CA ARG A 320 -5.40 -25.03 2.47
C ARG A 320 -5.90 -23.61 2.30
N GLY A 321 -6.64 -23.11 3.30
CA GLY A 321 -7.09 -21.72 3.37
C GLY A 321 -8.18 -21.34 2.36
N ALA A 322 -8.73 -22.29 1.60
CA ALA A 322 -9.85 -22.05 0.70
C ALA A 322 -11.16 -22.00 1.49
N VAL A 323 -11.80 -20.84 1.52
CA VAL A 323 -13.16 -20.66 2.06
C VAL A 323 -14.17 -21.23 1.06
N LYS A 324 -13.96 -20.95 -0.23
CA LYS A 324 -14.69 -21.51 -1.36
C LYS A 324 -13.84 -21.43 -2.64
N LEU A 325 -14.22 -22.19 -3.65
CA LEU A 325 -13.71 -22.03 -5.02
C LEU A 325 -14.54 -21.01 -5.79
N ALA A 326 -13.98 -20.42 -6.85
CA ALA A 326 -14.72 -19.55 -7.77
C ALA A 326 -15.89 -20.31 -8.44
N PHE A 327 -15.62 -21.56 -8.83
CA PHE A 327 -16.67 -22.55 -9.17
C PHE A 327 -16.23 -23.93 -8.67
N ASN A 328 -17.21 -24.79 -8.37
CA ASN A 328 -16.93 -26.14 -7.86
C ASN A 328 -17.37 -27.19 -8.88
N PRO A 329 -16.44 -27.73 -9.70
CA PRO A 329 -16.81 -28.60 -10.82
C PRO A 329 -17.44 -29.91 -10.35
N THR A 330 -18.57 -30.27 -10.97
CA THR A 330 -19.23 -31.59 -10.84
C THR A 330 -18.33 -32.70 -11.41
N LYS A 331 -18.71 -33.97 -11.21
CA LYS A 331 -17.93 -35.09 -11.75
C LYS A 331 -17.76 -34.98 -13.27
N THR A 332 -18.85 -34.72 -14.01
CA THR A 332 -18.81 -34.61 -15.47
C THR A 332 -17.90 -33.44 -15.91
N GLN A 333 -18.02 -32.29 -15.27
CA GLN A 333 -17.17 -31.13 -15.56
C GLN A 333 -15.70 -31.40 -15.26
N ARG A 334 -15.39 -32.13 -14.17
CA ARG A 334 -14.01 -32.55 -13.89
C ARG A 334 -13.45 -33.47 -14.97
N ASP A 335 -14.25 -34.41 -15.46
CA ASP A 335 -13.84 -35.30 -16.55
C ASP A 335 -13.55 -34.52 -17.85
N GLU A 336 -14.35 -33.50 -18.16
CA GLU A 336 -14.16 -32.62 -19.33
C GLU A 336 -12.89 -31.75 -19.17
N LEU A 337 -12.69 -31.10 -18.03
CA LEU A 337 -11.48 -30.35 -17.70
C LEU A 337 -10.24 -31.23 -17.81
N TYR A 338 -10.27 -32.40 -17.23
CA TYR A 338 -9.13 -33.32 -17.24
C TYR A 338 -8.80 -33.81 -18.67
N ARG A 339 -9.79 -34.02 -19.53
CA ARG A 339 -9.56 -34.33 -20.96
C ARG A 339 -8.90 -33.13 -21.67
N ALA A 340 -9.23 -31.93 -21.28
CA ALA A 340 -8.65 -30.68 -21.82
C ALA A 340 -7.30 -30.28 -21.19
N ARG A 341 -6.59 -31.18 -20.54
CA ARG A 341 -5.26 -30.96 -19.88
C ARG A 341 -5.35 -30.13 -18.59
N VAL A 342 -6.53 -29.82 -18.10
CA VAL A 342 -6.71 -28.99 -16.89
C VAL A 342 -6.86 -29.92 -15.69
N ASN A 343 -6.12 -29.66 -14.64
CA ASN A 343 -6.22 -30.41 -13.39
C ASN A 343 -7.30 -29.81 -12.51
N PRO A 344 -8.46 -30.45 -12.35
CA PRO A 344 -9.57 -29.86 -11.61
C PRO A 344 -9.26 -29.83 -10.12
N VAL A 345 -9.62 -28.70 -9.50
CA VAL A 345 -9.69 -28.54 -8.04
C VAL A 345 -11.16 -28.52 -7.65
N ALA A 346 -11.54 -29.34 -6.70
CA ALA A 346 -12.92 -29.45 -6.26
C ALA A 346 -13.04 -29.55 -4.74
N THR A 347 -14.13 -29.04 -4.20
CA THR A 347 -14.47 -29.18 -2.77
C THR A 347 -15.37 -30.38 -2.57
N PHE A 348 -14.97 -31.31 -1.71
CA PHE A 348 -15.71 -32.49 -1.36
C PHE A 348 -16.22 -32.41 0.08
N PRO A 349 -17.49 -32.73 0.33
CA PRO A 349 -18.04 -32.76 1.69
C PRO A 349 -17.22 -33.67 2.61
N GLY A 350 -16.79 -33.13 3.74
CA GLY A 350 -15.99 -33.86 4.75
C GLY A 350 -14.52 -34.10 4.39
N GLN A 351 -14.09 -33.77 3.17
CA GLN A 351 -12.69 -33.95 2.72
C GLN A 351 -11.98 -32.62 2.43
N GLY A 352 -12.75 -31.53 2.24
CA GLY A 352 -12.21 -30.21 1.91
C GLY A 352 -11.95 -30.00 0.42
N THR A 353 -11.16 -29.01 0.10
CA THR A 353 -10.79 -28.64 -1.27
C THR A 353 -9.55 -29.40 -1.70
N VAL A 354 -9.61 -30.10 -2.82
CA VAL A 354 -8.59 -31.08 -3.24
C VAL A 354 -8.25 -30.89 -4.72
N LEU A 355 -6.96 -30.93 -5.05
CA LEU A 355 -6.48 -31.10 -6.42
C LEU A 355 -6.77 -32.55 -6.87
N PHE A 356 -7.46 -32.71 -8.00
CA PHE A 356 -7.94 -33.99 -8.49
C PHE A 356 -7.47 -34.31 -9.92
N GLY A 357 -6.22 -33.97 -10.22
CA GLY A 357 -5.56 -34.26 -11.51
C GLY A 357 -4.07 -33.97 -11.44
N ASP A 358 -3.30 -34.62 -12.30
CA ASP A 358 -1.83 -34.63 -12.31
C ASP A 358 -1.23 -34.59 -13.72
N LYS A 359 -1.97 -34.05 -14.69
CA LYS A 359 -1.51 -33.87 -16.07
C LYS A 359 -0.63 -32.65 -16.23
N THR A 360 0.34 -32.76 -17.12
CA THR A 360 1.01 -31.60 -17.71
C THR A 360 0.17 -30.99 -18.83
N GLY A 361 0.59 -29.84 -19.37
CA GLY A 361 -0.05 -29.17 -20.50
C GLY A 361 0.18 -29.86 -21.86
N LEU A 362 0.69 -31.07 -21.90
CA LEU A 362 0.94 -31.82 -23.11
C LEU A 362 -0.39 -32.28 -23.74
N THR A 363 -0.59 -32.02 -25.05
CA THR A 363 -1.80 -32.43 -25.79
C THR A 363 -1.76 -33.85 -26.32
N ALA A 364 -0.58 -34.34 -26.68
CA ALA A 364 -0.41 -35.75 -27.10
C ALA A 364 -0.23 -36.65 -25.87
N PRO A 365 -0.79 -37.86 -25.87
CA PRO A 365 -0.42 -38.82 -24.83
C PRO A 365 1.07 -39.05 -24.91
N SER A 366 1.80 -38.69 -23.83
CA SER A 366 3.18 -39.13 -23.69
C SER A 366 3.18 -40.63 -23.41
N ALA A 367 3.79 -41.40 -24.26
CA ALA A 367 4.22 -42.72 -23.86
C ALA A 367 5.45 -42.54 -22.95
N PHE A 368 5.34 -42.97 -21.71
CA PHE A 368 6.50 -43.19 -20.88
C PHE A 368 7.18 -44.45 -21.31
#